data_28ee5f8156ebb595b5845a724afba2d9
#
_entry.id   28ee5f8156ebb595b5845a724afba2d9
#
_cell.length_a   1.000
_cell.length_b   1.000
_cell.length_c   1.000
_cell.angle_alpha   90.00
_cell.angle_beta   90.00
_cell.angle_gamma   90.00
#
_symmetry.space_group_name_H-M   'P 1'
#
loop_
_entity.id
_entity.type
_entity.pdbx_description
1 polymer ?
#
loop_
_entity_poly.entity_id
_entity_poly.type
_entity_poly.pdbx_seq_one_letter_code
_entity_poly.pdbx_strand_id
1 'polypeptide(L)' 'MGKVKAWAMDNAEKFLSNIENQVLTGHQTIESAMLLVKSADIMWDLIGFNHVDEVEEYLEDVIHKTHIKSREGLI' A
#
# COMPACT_ATOMS: atom_id res chain seq x y z
N MET A 1 -5.64 -7.90 -24.91
CA MET A 1 -5.61 -8.66 -23.66
C MET A 1 -4.52 -8.18 -22.72
N GLY A 2 -3.27 -8.14 -23.17
CA GLY A 2 -2.17 -7.68 -22.35
C GLY A 2 -2.32 -6.23 -21.86
N LYS A 3 -2.94 -5.39 -22.64
CA LYS A 3 -3.13 -3.98 -22.29
C LYS A 3 -4.05 -3.81 -21.08
N VAL A 4 -5.10 -4.60 -20.99
CA VAL A 4 -6.04 -4.51 -19.87
C VAL A 4 -5.36 -4.94 -18.57
N LYS A 5 -4.59 -6.02 -18.63
CA LYS A 5 -3.88 -6.53 -17.48
C LYS A 5 -2.79 -5.54 -17.00
N ALA A 6 -2.04 -4.99 -17.95
CA ALA A 6 -1.01 -4.01 -17.64
C ALA A 6 -1.61 -2.74 -17.03
N TRP A 7 -2.75 -2.30 -17.54
CA TRP A 7 -3.45 -1.14 -16.98
C TRP A 7 -3.91 -1.40 -15.56
N ALA A 8 -4.49 -2.58 -15.32
CA ALA A 8 -4.97 -2.94 -13.98
C ALA A 8 -3.82 -3.02 -12.97
N MET A 9 -2.69 -3.56 -13.40
CA MET A 9 -1.49 -3.64 -12.57
C MET A 9 -0.96 -2.26 -12.23
N ASP A 10 -0.86 -1.38 -13.24
CA ASP A 10 -0.40 -0.02 -13.05
C ASP A 10 -1.33 0.74 -12.09
N ASN A 11 -2.63 0.55 -12.25
CA ASN A 11 -3.62 1.18 -11.40
C ASN A 11 -3.49 0.71 -9.95
N ALA A 12 -3.25 -0.58 -9.74
CA ALA A 12 -3.05 -1.13 -8.41
C ALA A 12 -1.79 -0.57 -7.75
N GLU A 13 -0.71 -0.49 -8.50
CA GLU A 13 0.54 0.07 -8.00
C GLU A 13 0.41 1.54 -7.61
N LYS A 14 -0.27 2.31 -8.43
CA LYS A 14 -0.50 3.73 -8.15
C LYS A 14 -1.37 3.92 -6.92
N PHE A 15 -2.40 3.11 -6.80
CA PHE A 15 -3.31 3.16 -5.66
C PHE A 15 -2.54 2.85 -4.37
N LEU A 16 -1.75 1.79 -4.39
CA LEU A 16 -0.97 1.39 -3.23
C LEU A 16 0.06 2.45 -2.85
N SER A 17 0.77 2.99 -3.84
CA SER A 17 1.76 4.04 -3.62
C SER A 17 1.14 5.28 -2.99
N ASN A 18 -0.04 5.66 -3.45
CA ASN A 18 -0.76 6.81 -2.94
C ASN A 18 -1.15 6.60 -1.47
N ILE A 19 -1.71 5.44 -1.16
CA ILE A 19 -2.10 5.09 0.21
C ILE A 19 -0.89 5.02 1.12
N GLU A 20 0.17 4.38 0.66
CA GLU A 20 1.42 4.27 1.40
C GLU A 20 1.96 5.65 1.76
N ASN A 21 1.97 6.55 0.80
CA ASN A 21 2.42 7.91 0.99
C ASN A 21 1.58 8.65 2.03
N GLN A 22 0.26 8.51 1.95
CA GLN A 22 -0.65 9.16 2.89
C GLN A 22 -0.49 8.63 4.30
N VAL A 23 -0.27 7.35 4.45
CA VAL A 23 -0.04 6.74 5.76
C VAL A 23 1.30 7.20 6.34
N LEU A 24 2.34 7.23 5.52
CA LEU A 24 3.67 7.65 5.96
C LEU A 24 3.72 9.12 6.35
N THR A 25 2.95 9.96 5.70
CA THR A 25 2.92 11.40 5.99
C THR A 25 1.93 11.77 7.09
N GLY A 26 1.19 10.79 7.61
CA GLY A 26 0.23 11.02 8.67
C GLY A 26 -1.13 11.52 8.23
N HIS A 27 -1.39 11.57 6.92
CA HIS A 27 -2.68 12.01 6.40
C HIS A 27 -3.77 10.96 6.58
N GLN A 28 -3.37 9.69 6.73
CA GLN A 28 -4.30 8.59 6.97
C GLN A 28 -3.71 7.61 7.95
N THR A 29 -4.57 6.93 8.70
CA THR A 29 -4.17 5.80 9.53
C THR A 29 -4.25 4.53 8.68
N ILE A 30 -3.61 3.46 9.13
CA ILE A 30 -3.69 2.16 8.45
C ILE A 30 -5.15 1.71 8.40
N GLU A 31 -5.88 1.90 9.50
CA GLU A 31 -7.28 1.53 9.59
C GLU A 31 -8.12 2.22 8.51
N SER A 32 -7.94 3.53 8.38
CA SER A 32 -8.64 4.31 7.36
C SER A 32 -8.22 3.89 5.95
N ALA A 33 -6.94 3.66 5.74
CA ALA A 33 -6.41 3.21 4.45
C ALA A 33 -7.00 1.85 4.06
N MET A 34 -7.14 0.94 5.02
CA MET A 34 -7.70 -0.37 4.75
C MET A 34 -9.18 -0.32 4.35
N LEU A 35 -9.92 0.65 4.86
CA LEU A 35 -11.29 0.85 4.42
C LEU A 35 -11.33 1.20 2.93
N LEU A 36 -10.41 2.02 2.48
CA LEU A 36 -10.29 2.37 1.06
C LEU A 36 -9.85 1.16 0.25
N VAL A 37 -8.89 0.41 0.75
CA VAL A 37 -8.38 -0.79 0.08
C VAL A 37 -9.50 -1.82 -0.12
N LYS A 38 -10.29 -2.05 0.92
CA LYS A 38 -11.37 -3.04 0.88
C LYS A 38 -12.52 -2.60 -0.02
N SER A 39 -12.78 -1.30 -0.10
CA SER A 39 -13.86 -0.78 -0.93
C SER A 39 -13.42 -0.55 -2.38
N ALA A 40 -12.15 -0.49 -2.66
CA ALA A 40 -11.63 -0.29 -4.01
C ALA A 40 -11.67 -1.60 -4.79
N ASP A 41 -12.01 -1.50 -6.06
CA ASP A 41 -12.03 -2.66 -6.95
C ASP A 41 -10.65 -2.80 -7.61
N ILE A 42 -9.69 -3.22 -6.82
CA ILE A 42 -8.29 -3.34 -7.24
C ILE A 42 -7.90 -4.81 -7.31
N MET A 43 -7.19 -5.17 -8.36
CA MET A 43 -6.70 -6.54 -8.56
C MET A 43 -5.34 -6.70 -7.89
N TRP A 44 -5.38 -6.84 -6.57
CA TRP A 44 -4.16 -6.90 -5.75
C TRP A 44 -3.23 -8.06 -6.08
N ASP A 45 -3.81 -9.16 -6.59
CA ASP A 45 -3.02 -10.34 -6.97
C ASP A 45 -2.03 -10.05 -8.10
N LEU A 46 -2.31 -9.04 -8.92
CA LEU A 46 -1.42 -8.67 -10.02
C LEU A 46 -0.09 -8.09 -9.52
N ILE A 47 -0.07 -7.56 -8.32
CA ILE A 47 1.15 -6.97 -7.74
C ILE A 47 1.67 -7.79 -6.56
N GLY A 48 1.23 -9.03 -6.44
CA GLY A 48 1.81 -9.97 -5.51
C GLY A 48 1.07 -10.20 -4.20
N PHE A 49 -0.12 -9.63 -4.04
CA PHE A 49 -0.92 -9.84 -2.83
C PHE A 49 -1.98 -10.89 -3.11
N ASN A 50 -1.97 -11.96 -2.34
CA ASN A 50 -2.97 -13.04 -2.47
C ASN A 50 -4.28 -12.69 -1.78
N HIS A 51 -4.22 -11.79 -0.81
CA HIS A 51 -5.39 -11.40 -0.04
C HIS A 51 -5.26 -9.94 0.38
N VAL A 52 -6.39 -9.26 0.55
CA VAL A 52 -6.39 -7.85 0.91
C VAL A 52 -5.73 -7.60 2.28
N ASP A 53 -5.77 -8.57 3.17
CA ASP A 53 -5.13 -8.45 4.49
C ASP A 53 -3.61 -8.32 4.38
N GLU A 54 -3.02 -8.83 3.30
CA GLU A 54 -1.59 -8.71 3.09
C GLU A 54 -1.18 -7.28 2.81
N VAL A 55 -2.08 -6.47 2.28
CA VAL A 55 -1.84 -5.05 2.07
C VAL A 55 -1.65 -4.35 3.42
N GLU A 56 -2.44 -4.73 4.41
CA GLU A 56 -2.32 -4.18 5.76
C GLU A 56 -0.95 -4.50 6.35
N GLU A 57 -0.53 -5.75 6.23
CA GLU A 57 0.79 -6.17 6.70
C GLU A 57 1.89 -5.40 6.00
N TYR A 58 1.75 -5.19 4.71
CA TYR A 58 2.71 -4.43 3.93
C TYR A 58 2.82 -2.99 4.44
N LEU A 59 1.70 -2.35 4.69
CA LEU A 59 1.68 -0.97 5.19
C LEU A 59 2.29 -0.87 6.59
N GLU A 60 2.00 -1.82 7.44
CA GLU A 60 2.58 -1.86 8.78
C GLU A 60 4.09 -2.03 8.72
N ASP A 61 4.55 -2.90 7.84
CA ASP A 61 5.98 -3.15 7.65
C ASP A 61 6.69 -1.89 7.13
N VAL A 62 6.09 -1.20 6.18
CA VAL A 62 6.66 0.03 5.62
C VAL A 62 6.80 1.10 6.70
N ILE A 63 5.77 1.27 7.52
CA ILE A 63 5.80 2.25 8.61
C ILE A 63 6.89 1.88 9.61
N HIS A 64 6.96 0.62 9.97
CA HIS A 64 7.96 0.12 10.91
C HIS A 64 9.37 0.39 10.42
N LYS A 65 9.64 0.06 9.17
CA LYS A 65 10.96 0.28 8.56
C LYS A 65 11.32 1.75 8.49
N THR A 66 10.35 2.60 8.18
CA THR A 66 10.56 4.03 8.10
C THR A 66 10.90 4.61 9.48
N HIS A 67 10.20 4.17 10.50
CA HIS A 67 10.48 4.61 11.87
C HIS A 67 11.86 4.17 12.34
N ILE A 68 12.25 2.94 12.02
CA ILE A 68 13.57 2.45 12.37
C ILE A 68 14.67 3.26 11.68
N LYS A 69 14.49 3.54 10.40
CA LYS A 69 15.45 4.33 9.64
C LYS A 69 15.57 5.75 10.19
N SER A 70 14.45 6.34 10.56
CA SER A 70 14.42 7.66 11.15
C SER A 70 15.23 7.70 12.45
N ARG A 71 15.05 6.68 13.28
CA ARG A 71 15.77 6.55 14.52
C ARG A 71 17.27 6.43 14.30
N GLU A 72 17.65 5.57 13.39
CA GLU A 72 19.06 5.38 13.05
C GLU A 72 19.67 6.66 12.48
N GLY A 73 18.91 7.39 11.72
CA GLY A 73 19.35 8.64 11.16
C GLY A 73 19.64 9.72 12.20
N LEU A 74 19.01 9.60 13.36
CA LEU A 74 19.19 10.56 14.45
C LEU A 74 20.42 10.26 15.30
N ILE A 75 20.91 9.06 15.20
CA ILE A 75 22.10 8.64 15.92
C ILE A 75 23.35 9.00 15.13
#